data_4a7827bd821ced82107472a9aa272e3d
#
_entry.id   4a7827bd821ced82107472a9aa272e3d
#
_cell.length_a   1.000
_cell.length_b   1.000
_cell.length_c   1.000
_cell.angle_alpha   90.00
_cell.angle_beta   90.00
_cell.angle_gamma   90.00
#
_symmetry.space_group_name_H-M   'P 1'
#
loop_
_entity.id
_entity.type
_entity.pdbx_description
1 polymer ?
#
loop_
_entity_poly.entity_id
_entity_poly.type
_entity_poly.pdbx_seq_one_letter_code
_entity_poly.pdbx_strand_id
1 'polypeptide(L)'
;EASECAAEQGKFWEFHDKLFENQTSLSASYYEQVAKELRLNESKFKDCVATNKYADKVRAQAATANTTGLEGTPHTLVVGPNGDITVVGGAQPYSALEAAIKKYVQ
;
A
#
# COMPACT_ATOMS: atom_id res chain seq x y z
N GLU A 1 1.35 6.40 5.96
CA GLU A 1 2.58 6.71 6.70
C GLU A 1 2.83 5.71 7.83
N ALA A 2 1.85 5.43 8.68
CA ALA A 2 2.02 4.52 9.81
C ALA A 2 2.52 3.12 9.41
N SER A 3 2.01 2.55 8.32
CA SER A 3 2.49 1.26 7.82
C SER A 3 3.95 1.29 7.37
N GLU A 4 4.42 2.41 6.83
CA GLU A 4 5.84 2.60 6.50
C GLU A 4 6.70 2.67 7.77
N CYS A 5 6.19 3.27 8.84
CA CYS A 5 6.87 3.25 10.13
C CYS A 5 6.97 1.84 10.71
N ALA A 6 5.95 1.01 10.50
CA ALA A 6 6.00 -0.40 10.85
C ALA A 6 6.99 -1.18 9.97
N ALA A 7 7.14 -0.77 8.69
CA ALA A 7 8.09 -1.37 7.76
C ALA A 7 9.55 -1.23 8.24
N GLU A 8 9.91 -0.15 8.92
CA GLU A 8 11.25 0.01 9.52
C GLU A 8 11.60 -1.12 10.47
N GLN A 9 10.59 -1.75 11.05
CA GLN A 9 10.73 -2.84 12.01
C GLN A 9 10.31 -4.20 11.44
N GLY A 10 10.20 -4.29 10.10
CA GLY A 10 9.90 -5.53 9.40
C GLY A 10 8.44 -5.99 9.49
N LYS A 11 7.51 -5.08 9.80
CA LYS A 11 6.10 -5.40 10.05
C LYS A 11 5.11 -4.63 9.16
N PHE A 12 5.51 -4.27 7.95
CA PHE A 12 4.63 -3.55 7.01
C PHE A 12 3.32 -4.32 6.76
N TRP A 13 3.42 -5.57 6.33
CA TRP A 13 2.25 -6.34 5.89
C TRP A 13 1.32 -6.69 7.05
N GLU A 14 1.85 -7.03 8.19
CA GLU A 14 1.06 -7.29 9.39
C GLU A 14 0.30 -6.03 9.83
N PHE A 15 0.95 -4.87 9.75
CA PHE A 15 0.32 -3.58 10.05
C PHE A 15 -0.75 -3.23 9.00
N HIS A 16 -0.44 -3.37 7.73
CA HIS A 16 -1.34 -3.19 6.59
C HIS A 16 -2.61 -4.02 6.78
N ASP A 17 -2.48 -5.30 7.08
CA ASP A 17 -3.62 -6.19 7.25
C ASP A 17 -4.53 -5.74 8.41
N LYS A 18 -3.95 -5.31 9.52
CA LYS A 18 -4.70 -4.75 10.66
C LYS A 18 -5.51 -3.52 10.28
N LEU A 19 -4.97 -2.65 9.42
CA LEU A 19 -5.70 -1.46 8.95
C LEU A 19 -6.91 -1.86 8.10
N PHE A 20 -6.76 -2.82 7.20
CA PHE A 20 -7.86 -3.30 6.36
C PHE A 20 -8.93 -4.05 7.17
N GLU A 21 -8.53 -4.82 8.18
CA GLU A 21 -9.45 -5.54 9.07
C GLU A 21 -10.32 -4.60 9.91
N ASN A 22 -9.85 -3.38 10.18
CA ASN A 22 -10.50 -2.43 11.08
C ASN A 22 -10.64 -1.03 10.47
N GLN A 23 -11.10 -0.95 9.22
CA GLN A 23 -11.19 0.30 8.44
C GLN A 23 -12.02 1.38 9.10
N THR A 24 -13.01 1.02 9.92
CA THR A 24 -13.89 1.98 10.61
C THR A 24 -13.28 2.55 11.89
N SER A 25 -12.15 2.02 12.33
CA SER A 25 -11.51 2.39 13.61
C SER A 25 -10.17 3.12 13.44
N LEU A 26 -9.86 3.57 12.22
CA LEU A 26 -8.58 4.21 11.92
C LEU A 26 -8.43 5.52 12.68
N SER A 27 -7.40 5.62 13.50
CA SER A 27 -7.07 6.79 14.32
C SER A 27 -5.62 6.68 14.81
N ALA A 28 -5.05 7.78 15.29
CA ALA A 28 -3.72 7.78 15.88
C ALA A 28 -3.59 6.76 17.03
N SER A 29 -4.61 6.70 17.90
CA SER A 29 -4.62 5.75 19.02
C SER A 29 -4.70 4.29 18.55
N TYR A 30 -5.45 4.02 17.49
CA TYR A 30 -5.52 2.68 16.91
C TYR A 30 -4.16 2.25 16.32
N TYR A 31 -3.47 3.16 15.64
CA TYR A 31 -2.14 2.85 15.11
C TYR A 31 -1.14 2.50 16.20
N GLU A 32 -1.19 3.20 17.32
CA GLU A 32 -0.35 2.88 18.51
C GLU A 32 -0.73 1.52 19.11
N GLN A 33 -2.02 1.21 19.17
CA GLN A 33 -2.51 -0.10 19.62
C GLN A 33 -1.98 -1.23 18.73
N VAL A 34 -2.05 -1.06 17.41
CA VAL A 34 -1.53 -2.06 16.47
C VAL A 34 -0.01 -2.23 16.63
N ALA A 35 0.72 -1.14 16.79
CA ALA A 35 2.17 -1.20 17.04
C ALA A 35 2.49 -2.05 18.29
N LYS A 36 1.70 -1.89 19.34
CA LYS A 36 1.83 -2.69 20.56
C LYS A 36 1.49 -4.17 20.33
N GLU A 37 0.38 -4.44 19.65
CA GLU A 37 -0.04 -5.81 19.33
C GLU A 37 1.01 -6.55 18.51
N LEU A 38 1.65 -5.86 17.57
CA LEU A 38 2.71 -6.40 16.72
C LEU A 38 4.08 -6.43 17.41
N ARG A 39 4.16 -6.02 18.67
CA ARG A 39 5.39 -5.98 19.45
C ARG A 39 6.50 -5.12 18.83
N LEU A 40 6.10 -4.02 18.20
CA LEU A 40 7.06 -3.04 17.71
C LEU A 40 7.71 -2.29 18.85
N ASN A 41 8.87 -1.69 18.61
CA ASN A 41 9.40 -0.68 19.51
C ASN A 41 8.49 0.54 19.43
N GLU A 42 7.64 0.73 20.44
CA GLU A 42 6.60 1.76 20.44
C GLU A 42 7.17 3.18 20.38
N SER A 43 8.30 3.41 21.04
CA SER A 43 8.97 4.72 21.02
C SER A 43 9.45 5.08 19.62
N LYS A 44 10.13 4.16 18.95
CA LYS A 44 10.56 4.36 17.55
C LYS A 44 9.37 4.57 16.60
N PHE A 45 8.31 3.81 16.78
CA PHE A 45 7.10 3.94 15.97
C PHE A 45 6.47 5.32 16.15
N LYS A 46 6.28 5.75 17.40
CA LYS A 46 5.72 7.07 17.72
C LYS A 46 6.55 8.20 17.15
N ASP A 47 7.86 8.15 17.29
CA ASP A 47 8.76 9.16 16.76
C ASP A 47 8.69 9.23 15.22
N CYS A 48 8.65 8.10 14.57
CA CYS A 48 8.51 8.01 13.12
C CYS A 48 7.21 8.66 12.63
N VAL A 49 6.09 8.37 13.28
CA VAL A 49 4.78 8.96 12.93
C VAL A 49 4.76 10.46 13.25
N ALA A 50 5.24 10.85 14.43
CA ALA A 50 5.22 12.24 14.89
C ALA A 50 6.08 13.17 14.02
N THR A 51 7.18 12.67 13.48
CA THR A 51 8.08 13.44 12.62
C THR A 51 7.69 13.41 11.15
N ASN A 52 6.59 12.73 10.79
CA ASN A 52 6.13 12.55 9.40
C ASN A 52 7.25 12.02 8.50
N LYS A 53 8.03 11.07 9.01
CA LYS A 53 9.24 10.55 8.36
C LYS A 53 8.99 10.07 6.92
N TYR A 54 7.85 9.48 6.65
CA TYR A 54 7.50 8.91 5.35
C TYR A 54 6.47 9.73 4.56
N ALA A 55 6.15 10.94 4.99
CA ALA A 55 5.17 11.77 4.31
C ALA A 55 5.57 12.06 2.85
N ASP A 56 6.83 12.36 2.60
CA ASP A 56 7.32 12.63 1.26
C ASP A 56 7.31 11.39 0.37
N LYS A 57 7.67 10.23 0.93
CA LYS A 57 7.59 8.96 0.21
C LYS A 57 6.16 8.65 -0.23
N VAL A 58 5.20 8.79 0.67
CA VAL A 58 3.77 8.55 0.38
C VAL A 58 3.26 9.53 -0.67
N ARG A 59 3.59 10.81 -0.55
CA ARG A 59 3.23 11.83 -1.56
C ARG A 59 3.82 11.53 -2.93
N ALA A 60 5.09 11.11 -2.99
CA ALA A 60 5.74 10.75 -4.23
C ALA A 60 5.07 9.53 -4.89
N GLN A 61 4.69 8.52 -4.11
CA GLN A 61 3.97 7.36 -4.61
C GLN A 61 2.58 7.74 -5.14
N ALA A 62 1.86 8.59 -4.43
CA ALA A 62 0.56 9.09 -4.87
C ALA A 62 0.69 9.89 -6.18
N ALA A 63 1.69 10.74 -6.29
CA ALA A 63 1.97 11.51 -7.51
C ALA A 63 2.27 10.57 -8.69
N THR A 64 3.08 9.53 -8.49
CA THR A 64 3.35 8.52 -9.51
C THR A 64 2.08 7.80 -9.94
N ALA A 65 1.25 7.38 -8.99
CA ALA A 65 -0.02 6.71 -9.28
C ALA A 65 -0.95 7.60 -10.14
N ASN A 66 -1.02 8.90 -9.84
CA ASN A 66 -1.83 9.85 -10.58
C ASN A 66 -1.39 10.03 -12.04
N THR A 67 -0.13 9.74 -12.39
CA THR A 67 0.34 9.79 -13.78
C THR A 67 -0.15 8.62 -14.63
N THR A 68 -0.74 7.59 -14.03
CA THR A 68 -1.18 6.37 -14.73
C THR A 68 -2.61 6.42 -15.26
N GLY A 69 -3.30 7.57 -15.14
CA GLY A 69 -4.70 7.69 -15.52
C GLY A 69 -5.66 7.11 -14.49
N LEU A 70 -5.21 6.96 -13.25
CA LEU A 70 -5.98 6.45 -12.13
C LEU A 70 -7.27 7.25 -11.91
N GLU A 71 -8.43 6.58 -11.94
CA GLU A 71 -9.74 7.17 -11.63
C GLU A 71 -10.31 6.65 -10.30
N GLY A 72 -9.71 5.62 -9.74
CA GLY A 72 -10.14 4.98 -8.51
C GLY A 72 -9.25 3.79 -8.16
N THR A 73 -9.63 3.05 -7.13
CA THR A 73 -8.90 1.86 -6.68
C THR A 73 -9.83 0.65 -6.58
N PRO A 74 -9.32 -0.56 -6.81
CA PRO A 74 -7.95 -0.86 -7.25
C PRO A 74 -7.67 -0.41 -8.69
N HIS A 75 -6.39 -0.16 -9.02
CA HIS A 75 -5.93 0.18 -10.35
C HIS A 75 -4.65 -0.61 -10.62
N THR A 76 -4.67 -1.47 -11.61
CA THR A 76 -3.58 -2.41 -11.87
C THR A 76 -2.92 -2.15 -13.22
N LEU A 77 -1.61 -2.06 -13.22
CA LEU A 77 -0.80 -1.99 -14.44
C LEU A 77 -0.05 -3.32 -14.60
N VAL A 78 -0.28 -3.99 -15.72
CA VAL A 78 0.49 -5.17 -16.10
C VAL A 78 1.56 -4.72 -17.09
N VAL A 79 2.82 -4.84 -16.70
CA VAL A 79 3.95 -4.38 -17.51
C VAL A 79 4.62 -5.59 -18.15
N GLY A 80 4.65 -5.58 -19.48
CA GLY A 80 5.31 -6.62 -20.26
C GLY A 80 6.83 -6.46 -20.30
N PRO A 81 7.54 -7.47 -20.82
CA PRO A 81 9.02 -7.47 -20.82
C PRO A 81 9.64 -6.35 -21.68
N ASN A 82 8.90 -5.82 -22.64
CA ASN A 82 9.36 -4.72 -23.49
C ASN A 82 8.90 -3.34 -23.01
N GLY A 83 8.30 -3.26 -21.83
CA GLY A 83 7.76 -2.02 -21.27
C GLY A 83 6.34 -1.70 -21.72
N ASP A 84 5.70 -2.53 -22.53
CA ASP A 84 4.29 -2.39 -22.86
C ASP A 84 3.41 -2.53 -21.62
N ILE A 85 2.36 -1.72 -21.56
CA ILE A 85 1.48 -1.68 -20.39
C ILE A 85 0.05 -2.04 -20.78
N THR A 86 -0.55 -2.95 -20.02
CA THR A 86 -2.00 -3.20 -20.06
C THR A 86 -2.60 -2.74 -18.74
N VAL A 87 -3.59 -1.87 -18.82
CA VAL A 87 -4.31 -1.34 -17.65
C VAL A 87 -5.52 -2.20 -17.35
N VAL A 88 -5.68 -2.61 -16.08
CA VAL A 88 -6.90 -3.22 -15.57
C VAL A 88 -7.48 -2.27 -14.51
N GLY A 89 -8.49 -1.49 -14.90
CA GLY A 89 -9.12 -0.48 -14.05
C GLY A 89 -10.23 -1.07 -13.20
N GLY A 90 -10.21 -0.74 -11.90
CA GLY A 90 -11.23 -1.18 -10.96
C GLY A 90 -11.09 -2.63 -10.52
N ALA A 91 -12.00 -3.04 -9.64
CA ALA A 91 -12.07 -4.41 -9.13
C ALA A 91 -12.68 -5.33 -10.22
N GLN A 92 -11.83 -5.97 -10.97
CA GLN A 92 -12.21 -6.87 -12.06
C GLN A 92 -12.08 -8.34 -11.63
N PRO A 93 -12.81 -9.27 -12.29
CA PRO A 93 -12.65 -10.69 -12.04
C PRO A 93 -11.23 -11.18 -12.31
N TYR A 94 -10.85 -12.28 -11.67
CA TYR A 94 -9.55 -12.94 -11.90
C TYR A 94 -9.24 -13.14 -13.40
N SER A 95 -10.26 -13.53 -14.18
CA SER A 95 -10.11 -13.75 -15.63
C SER A 95 -9.61 -12.52 -16.39
N ALA A 96 -9.95 -11.31 -15.94
CA ALA A 96 -9.48 -10.07 -16.57
C ALA A 96 -7.99 -9.85 -16.30
N LEU A 97 -7.54 -10.11 -15.07
CA LEU A 97 -6.13 -10.05 -14.71
C LEU A 97 -5.32 -11.12 -15.44
N GLU A 98 -5.85 -12.36 -15.48
CA GLU A 98 -5.23 -13.46 -16.20
C GLU A 98 -5.06 -13.14 -17.69
N ALA A 99 -6.10 -12.60 -18.33
CA ALA A 99 -6.05 -12.21 -19.74
C ALA A 99 -5.00 -11.11 -20.00
N ALA A 100 -4.91 -10.13 -19.09
CA ALA A 100 -3.90 -9.07 -19.19
C ALA A 100 -2.47 -9.64 -19.08
N ILE A 101 -2.24 -10.57 -18.16
CA ILE A 101 -0.94 -11.23 -17.98
C ILE A 101 -0.59 -12.12 -19.18
N LYS A 102 -1.56 -12.88 -19.70
CA LYS A 102 -1.36 -13.79 -20.85
C LYS A 102 -0.92 -13.09 -22.12
N LYS A 103 -1.11 -11.78 -22.26
CA LYS A 103 -0.56 -11.01 -23.39
C LYS A 103 0.98 -11.04 -23.44
N TYR A 104 1.62 -11.25 -22.30
CA TYR A 104 3.06 -11.12 -22.11
C TYR A 104 3.75 -12.44 -21.78
N VAL A 105 3.01 -13.46 -21.42
CA VAL A 105 3.53 -14.79 -21.09
C VAL A 105 2.89 -15.83 -22.01
N GLN A 106 3.70 -16.80 -22.38
CA GLN A 106 3.27 -17.89 -23.26
C GLN A 106 3.20 -19.21 -22.53
#